data_e7020651c252e7384e55aa38d0085e6d
#
_entry.id   e7020651c252e7384e55aa38d0085e6d
#
_cell.length_a   1.000
_cell.length_b   1.000
_cell.length_c   1.000
_cell.angle_alpha   90.00
_cell.angle_beta   90.00
_cell.angle_gamma   90.00
#
_symmetry.space_group_name_H-M   'P 1'
#
loop_
_entity.id
_entity.type
_entity.pdbx_description
1 polymer ?
#
loop_
_entity_poly.entity_id
_entity_poly.type
_entity_poly.pdbx_seq_one_letter_code
_entity_poly.pdbx_strand_id
1 'polypeptide(L)'
;DPVADGPVIEEAGLRSLARGTSTQALVETLKTIETEIPLVIMTYFNPLFQYGVEKLVKNLADTAVKGLIIPDLPHEHANFVEPYLADTDIALIPLVSLTTGMERQKELIEGAEGFVYAVAINGVTGKAGNYRDDLDKHLNQLHQVADIPVLTGFGVSTQADVERFNAVSDGVIVGSKIVKALHEGQVAEIADFIREAVAYQK
;
A
#
# COMPACT_ATOMS: atom_id res chain seq x y z
N ASP A 1 0.97 -15.43 0.36
CA ASP A 1 2.35 -15.68 0.77
C ASP A 1 3.02 -14.36 1.21
N PRO A 2 3.08 -14.05 2.51
CA PRO A 2 3.54 -12.74 3.01
C PRO A 2 5.07 -12.60 3.10
N VAL A 3 5.82 -13.36 2.34
CA VAL A 3 7.30 -13.40 2.42
C VAL A 3 7.95 -12.02 2.23
N ALA A 4 7.33 -11.15 1.43
CA ALA A 4 7.84 -9.80 1.19
C ALA A 4 7.46 -8.78 2.27
N ASP A 5 6.44 -9.08 3.11
CA ASP A 5 5.91 -8.14 4.11
C ASP A 5 6.68 -8.16 5.44
N GLY A 6 7.51 -9.16 5.63
CA GLY A 6 8.29 -9.34 6.85
C GLY A 6 7.53 -9.99 8.02
N PRO A 7 8.26 -10.33 9.10
CA PRO A 7 7.76 -11.23 10.15
C PRO A 7 6.55 -10.70 10.92
N VAL A 8 6.41 -9.40 11.09
CA VAL A 8 5.27 -8.80 11.82
C VAL A 8 3.95 -9.04 11.08
N ILE A 9 3.95 -8.83 9.78
CA ILE A 9 2.75 -9.02 8.94
C ILE A 9 2.47 -10.51 8.75
N GLU A 10 3.51 -11.31 8.49
CA GLU A 10 3.39 -12.77 8.38
C GLU A 10 2.74 -13.38 9.63
N GLU A 11 3.25 -13.03 10.81
CA GLU A 11 2.72 -13.53 12.07
C GLU A 11 1.27 -13.07 12.31
N ALA A 12 0.93 -11.83 11.96
CA ALA A 12 -0.44 -11.33 12.04
C ALA A 12 -1.37 -12.11 11.09
N GLY A 13 -0.93 -12.42 9.88
CA GLY A 13 -1.64 -13.26 8.92
C GLY A 13 -1.89 -14.67 9.45
N LEU A 14 -0.87 -15.32 10.00
CA LEU A 14 -0.99 -16.65 10.60
C LEU A 14 -2.00 -16.67 11.77
N ARG A 15 -1.98 -15.65 12.64
CA ARG A 15 -2.97 -15.52 13.73
C ARG A 15 -4.38 -15.34 13.20
N SER A 16 -4.55 -14.56 12.14
CA SER A 16 -5.85 -14.33 11.51
C SER A 16 -6.41 -15.61 10.89
N LEU A 17 -5.59 -16.33 10.14
CA LEU A 17 -5.95 -17.62 9.53
C LEU A 17 -6.30 -18.68 10.59
N ALA A 18 -5.55 -18.75 11.68
CA ALA A 18 -5.83 -19.66 12.79
C ALA A 18 -7.20 -19.39 13.47
N ARG A 19 -7.76 -18.19 13.30
CA ARG A 19 -9.10 -17.81 13.77
C ARG A 19 -10.20 -18.06 12.73
N GLY A 20 -9.85 -18.64 11.57
CA GLY A 20 -10.81 -18.96 10.52
C GLY A 20 -11.10 -17.79 9.56
N THR A 21 -10.28 -16.75 9.56
CA THR A 21 -10.43 -15.65 8.59
C THR A 21 -10.31 -16.18 7.17
N SER A 22 -11.20 -15.72 6.28
CA SER A 22 -11.20 -16.03 4.86
C SER A 22 -11.46 -14.77 4.04
N THR A 23 -11.15 -14.79 2.76
CA THR A 23 -11.45 -13.69 1.83
C THR A 23 -12.94 -13.36 1.83
N GLN A 24 -13.83 -14.38 1.87
CA GLN A 24 -15.27 -14.17 1.97
C GLN A 24 -15.65 -13.40 3.25
N ALA A 25 -15.11 -13.80 4.40
CA ALA A 25 -15.41 -13.15 5.68
C ALA A 25 -14.93 -11.69 5.71
N LEU A 26 -13.75 -11.42 5.11
CA LEU A 26 -13.23 -10.04 4.97
C LEU A 26 -14.12 -9.18 4.08
N VAL A 27 -14.56 -9.70 2.93
CA VAL A 27 -15.48 -8.99 2.02
C VAL A 27 -16.81 -8.68 2.72
N GLU A 28 -17.39 -9.63 3.45
CA GLU A 28 -18.62 -9.38 4.21
C GLU A 28 -18.41 -8.33 5.31
N THR A 29 -17.24 -8.33 5.96
CA THR A 29 -16.91 -7.28 6.94
C THR A 29 -16.82 -5.91 6.27
N LEU A 30 -16.16 -5.80 5.11
CA LEU A 30 -16.02 -4.53 4.37
C LEU A 30 -17.38 -3.92 4.01
N LYS A 31 -18.38 -4.74 3.70
CA LYS A 31 -19.76 -4.28 3.43
C LYS A 31 -20.46 -3.63 4.64
N THR A 32 -19.96 -3.90 5.85
CA THR A 32 -20.53 -3.34 7.08
C THR A 32 -19.81 -2.07 7.56
N ILE A 33 -18.72 -1.69 6.90
CA ILE A 33 -17.93 -0.51 7.29
C ILE A 33 -18.53 0.73 6.63
N GLU A 34 -19.06 1.62 7.44
CA GLU A 34 -19.49 2.95 7.04
C GLU A 34 -18.39 3.96 7.33
N THR A 35 -17.77 4.52 6.30
CA THR A 35 -16.70 5.51 6.43
C THR A 35 -16.60 6.37 5.17
N GLU A 36 -16.22 7.65 5.35
CA GLU A 36 -15.86 8.55 4.25
C GLU A 36 -14.38 8.42 3.85
N ILE A 37 -13.58 7.69 4.64
CA ILE A 37 -12.16 7.46 4.35
C ILE A 37 -12.09 6.33 3.30
N PRO A 38 -11.43 6.57 2.15
CA PRO A 38 -11.24 5.53 1.15
C PRO A 38 -10.46 4.35 1.73
N LEU A 39 -10.96 3.14 1.52
CA LEU A 39 -10.28 1.92 1.90
C LEU A 39 -9.51 1.36 0.70
N VAL A 40 -8.34 0.82 0.95
CA VAL A 40 -7.52 0.13 -0.05
C VAL A 40 -7.21 -1.27 0.43
N ILE A 41 -7.46 -2.26 -0.42
CA ILE A 41 -7.13 -3.65 -0.13
C ILE A 41 -5.74 -3.94 -0.68
N MET A 42 -4.84 -4.43 0.19
CA MET A 42 -3.57 -4.98 -0.23
C MET A 42 -3.61 -6.51 -0.08
N THR A 43 -3.37 -7.22 -1.16
CA THR A 43 -3.42 -8.68 -1.18
C THR A 43 -2.56 -9.25 -2.31
N TYR A 44 -2.08 -10.48 -2.15
CA TYR A 44 -1.43 -11.20 -3.25
C TYR A 44 -2.46 -11.66 -4.28
N PHE A 45 -1.98 -11.93 -5.51
CA PHE A 45 -2.86 -12.28 -6.63
C PHE A 45 -3.59 -13.63 -6.41
N ASN A 46 -2.91 -14.62 -5.85
CA ASN A 46 -3.54 -15.95 -5.66
C ASN A 46 -4.83 -15.93 -4.81
N PRO A 47 -4.94 -15.25 -3.66
CA PRO A 47 -6.21 -15.11 -2.95
C PRO A 47 -7.33 -14.48 -3.78
N LEU A 48 -7.00 -13.48 -4.62
CA LEU A 48 -7.95 -12.86 -5.55
C LEU A 48 -8.41 -13.85 -6.61
N PHE A 49 -7.47 -14.55 -7.22
CA PHE A 49 -7.73 -15.52 -8.25
C PHE A 49 -8.62 -16.65 -7.75
N GLN A 50 -8.33 -17.19 -6.57
CA GLN A 50 -9.14 -18.25 -5.94
C GLN A 50 -10.55 -17.80 -5.55
N TYR A 51 -10.71 -16.56 -5.10
CA TYR A 51 -12.02 -15.98 -4.79
C TYR A 51 -12.83 -15.64 -6.05
N GLY A 52 -12.13 -15.32 -7.12
CA GLY A 52 -12.63 -14.80 -8.38
C GLY A 52 -12.60 -13.28 -8.42
N VAL A 53 -11.76 -12.72 -9.33
CA VAL A 53 -11.56 -11.26 -9.45
C VAL A 53 -12.87 -10.54 -9.73
N GLU A 54 -13.64 -10.98 -10.72
CA GLU A 54 -14.95 -10.42 -11.07
C GLU A 54 -15.92 -10.43 -9.85
N LYS A 55 -15.96 -11.55 -9.14
CA LYS A 55 -16.79 -11.72 -7.95
C LYS A 55 -16.36 -10.75 -6.86
N LEU A 56 -15.05 -10.57 -6.65
CA LEU A 56 -14.54 -9.62 -5.67
C LEU A 56 -14.98 -8.21 -6.01
N VAL A 57 -14.69 -7.75 -7.21
CA VAL A 57 -15.00 -6.39 -7.66
C VAL A 57 -16.51 -6.10 -7.51
N LYS A 58 -17.37 -7.00 -7.96
CA LYS A 58 -18.84 -6.89 -7.79
C LYS A 58 -19.25 -6.76 -6.32
N ASN A 59 -18.59 -7.49 -5.42
CA ASN A 59 -18.88 -7.44 -3.99
C ASN A 59 -18.37 -6.18 -3.29
N LEU A 60 -17.41 -5.47 -3.90
CA LEU A 60 -16.82 -4.24 -3.36
C LEU A 60 -17.48 -2.97 -3.90
N ALA A 61 -18.29 -3.06 -4.96
CA ALA A 61 -18.86 -1.90 -5.66
C ALA A 61 -19.59 -0.90 -4.74
N ASP A 62 -20.33 -1.41 -3.75
CA ASP A 62 -21.11 -0.58 -2.81
C ASP A 62 -20.38 -0.38 -1.46
N THR A 63 -19.06 -0.56 -1.43
CA THR A 63 -18.24 -0.38 -0.23
C THR A 63 -17.38 0.89 -0.31
N ALA A 64 -16.73 1.23 0.79
CA ALA A 64 -15.75 2.31 0.82
C ALA A 64 -14.39 1.94 0.17
N VAL A 65 -14.27 0.75 -0.43
CA VAL A 65 -13.04 0.32 -1.10
C VAL A 65 -12.89 1.06 -2.42
N LYS A 66 -11.76 1.76 -2.58
CA LYS A 66 -11.42 2.58 -3.74
C LYS A 66 -10.10 2.19 -4.40
N GLY A 67 -9.44 1.15 -3.91
CA GLY A 67 -8.20 0.70 -4.53
C GLY A 67 -7.81 -0.72 -4.17
N LEU A 68 -7.05 -1.34 -5.07
CA LEU A 68 -6.41 -2.64 -4.90
C LEU A 68 -4.89 -2.48 -5.09
N ILE A 69 -4.11 -3.03 -4.17
CA ILE A 69 -2.66 -3.19 -4.27
C ILE A 69 -2.37 -4.68 -4.39
N ILE A 70 -1.71 -5.10 -5.47
CA ILE A 70 -1.39 -6.52 -5.73
C ILE A 70 0.11 -6.63 -6.00
N PRO A 71 0.95 -6.80 -4.96
CA PRO A 71 2.40 -6.69 -5.07
C PRO A 71 3.07 -7.70 -5.98
N ASP A 72 2.45 -8.85 -6.19
CA ASP A 72 2.93 -9.95 -7.03
C ASP A 72 2.27 -10.01 -8.42
N LEU A 73 1.50 -8.99 -8.80
CA LEU A 73 0.96 -8.84 -10.15
C LEU A 73 1.88 -7.94 -10.99
N PRO A 74 2.64 -8.48 -11.95
CA PRO A 74 3.42 -7.66 -12.86
C PRO A 74 2.51 -6.73 -13.68
N HIS A 75 3.01 -5.54 -14.01
CA HIS A 75 2.29 -4.57 -14.83
C HIS A 75 1.81 -5.18 -16.16
N GLU A 76 2.63 -6.03 -16.80
CA GLU A 76 2.31 -6.73 -18.04
C GLU A 76 1.13 -7.73 -17.90
N HIS A 77 0.76 -8.05 -16.67
CA HIS A 77 -0.36 -8.93 -16.35
C HIS A 77 -1.54 -8.21 -15.70
N ALA A 78 -1.54 -6.88 -15.69
CA ALA A 78 -2.65 -6.07 -15.16
C ALA A 78 -3.99 -6.41 -15.83
N ASN A 79 -3.97 -6.89 -17.07
CA ASN A 79 -5.13 -7.37 -17.82
C ASN A 79 -5.91 -8.52 -17.15
N PHE A 80 -5.35 -9.19 -16.14
CA PHE A 80 -6.11 -10.13 -15.31
C PHE A 80 -7.08 -9.46 -14.35
N VAL A 81 -6.92 -8.17 -14.09
CA VAL A 81 -7.70 -7.41 -13.10
C VAL A 81 -8.41 -6.20 -13.72
N GLU A 82 -7.71 -5.39 -14.50
CA GLU A 82 -8.21 -4.13 -15.08
C GLU A 82 -9.56 -4.21 -15.80
N PRO A 83 -9.85 -5.25 -16.62
CA PRO A 83 -11.14 -5.33 -17.31
C PRO A 83 -12.34 -5.39 -16.37
N TYR A 84 -12.15 -5.86 -15.13
CA TYR A 84 -13.20 -5.91 -14.12
C TYR A 84 -13.35 -4.60 -13.34
N LEU A 85 -12.32 -3.74 -13.37
CA LEU A 85 -12.31 -2.43 -12.70
C LEU A 85 -12.85 -1.30 -13.60
N ALA A 86 -12.84 -1.47 -14.92
CA ALA A 86 -13.09 -0.43 -15.91
C ALA A 86 -14.39 0.39 -15.70
N ASP A 87 -15.45 -0.22 -15.17
CA ASP A 87 -16.73 0.42 -14.90
C ASP A 87 -16.95 0.66 -13.39
N THR A 88 -15.89 0.77 -12.62
CA THR A 88 -15.92 0.98 -11.16
C THR A 88 -15.09 2.20 -10.78
N ASP A 89 -15.20 2.63 -9.54
CA ASP A 89 -14.35 3.65 -8.92
C ASP A 89 -13.21 3.04 -8.06
N ILE A 90 -12.81 1.80 -8.37
CA ILE A 90 -11.74 1.07 -7.71
C ILE A 90 -10.49 1.10 -8.59
N ALA A 91 -9.46 1.81 -8.16
CA ALA A 91 -8.18 1.90 -8.85
C ALA A 91 -7.29 0.66 -8.62
N LEU A 92 -6.55 0.23 -9.64
CA LEU A 92 -5.41 -0.66 -9.46
C LEU A 92 -4.17 0.19 -9.16
N ILE A 93 -3.70 0.13 -7.93
CA ILE A 93 -2.62 0.99 -7.43
C ILE A 93 -1.27 0.45 -7.90
N PRO A 94 -0.47 1.22 -8.67
CA PRO A 94 0.83 0.78 -9.12
C PRO A 94 1.86 0.79 -7.99
N LEU A 95 2.68 -0.28 -7.92
CA LEU A 95 3.86 -0.32 -7.07
C LEU A 95 5.09 0.05 -7.90
N VAL A 96 5.84 1.03 -7.44
CA VAL A 96 7.09 1.46 -8.06
C VAL A 96 8.24 1.29 -7.08
N SER A 97 9.19 0.42 -7.42
CA SER A 97 10.43 0.30 -6.65
C SER A 97 11.37 1.46 -6.98
N LEU A 98 12.02 1.99 -5.95
CA LEU A 98 13.01 3.06 -6.10
C LEU A 98 14.31 2.61 -6.80
N THR A 99 14.49 1.31 -7.00
CA THR A 99 15.56 0.75 -7.83
C THR A 99 15.19 0.66 -9.31
N THR A 100 13.93 0.93 -9.66
CA THR A 100 13.42 0.90 -11.04
C THR A 100 13.96 2.11 -11.82
N GLY A 101 14.47 1.88 -13.03
CA GLY A 101 14.93 2.95 -13.90
C GLY A 101 13.80 3.89 -14.34
N MET A 102 14.13 5.16 -14.62
CA MET A 102 13.17 6.25 -14.85
C MET A 102 12.17 5.95 -15.97
N GLU A 103 12.61 5.39 -17.09
CA GLU A 103 11.72 5.03 -18.20
C GLU A 103 10.68 3.98 -17.79
N ARG A 104 11.11 2.98 -17.01
CA ARG A 104 10.19 1.97 -16.49
C ARG A 104 9.26 2.53 -15.44
N GLN A 105 9.69 3.51 -14.62
CA GLN A 105 8.81 4.19 -13.68
C GLN A 105 7.67 4.90 -14.41
N LYS A 106 7.98 5.65 -15.48
CA LYS A 106 6.97 6.33 -16.30
C LYS A 106 5.97 5.34 -16.90
N GLU A 107 6.46 4.23 -17.45
CA GLU A 107 5.61 3.18 -18.00
C GLU A 107 4.64 2.59 -16.95
N LEU A 108 5.13 2.36 -15.72
CA LEU A 108 4.32 1.79 -14.63
C LEU A 108 3.23 2.74 -14.12
N ILE A 109 3.41 4.05 -14.28
CA ILE A 109 2.45 5.05 -13.78
C ILE A 109 1.61 5.67 -14.90
N GLU A 110 1.88 5.34 -16.18
CA GLU A 110 1.11 5.85 -17.30
C GLU A 110 -0.36 5.43 -17.20
N GLY A 111 -1.26 6.41 -17.14
CA GLY A 111 -2.68 6.16 -16.99
C GLY A 111 -3.13 5.60 -15.65
N ALA A 112 -2.24 5.55 -14.66
CA ALA A 112 -2.58 5.06 -13.33
C ALA A 112 -3.55 5.99 -12.59
N GLU A 113 -4.37 5.41 -11.73
CA GLU A 113 -5.35 6.10 -10.89
C GLU A 113 -5.04 5.92 -9.40
N GLY A 114 -5.68 6.75 -8.56
CA GLY A 114 -5.53 6.70 -7.11
C GLY A 114 -4.21 7.32 -6.64
N PHE A 115 -3.18 6.52 -6.43
CA PHE A 115 -1.84 6.99 -6.04
C PHE A 115 -0.76 6.01 -6.49
N VAL A 116 0.49 6.45 -6.48
CA VAL A 116 1.66 5.58 -6.68
C VAL A 116 2.18 5.10 -5.34
N TYR A 117 2.26 3.78 -5.14
CA TYR A 117 2.95 3.21 -3.98
C TYR A 117 4.46 3.13 -4.28
N ALA A 118 5.22 4.08 -3.75
CA ALA A 118 6.68 4.05 -3.85
C ALA A 118 7.27 3.15 -2.76
N VAL A 119 7.83 2.00 -3.18
CA VAL A 119 8.42 1.03 -2.28
C VAL A 119 9.89 1.34 -2.03
N ALA A 120 10.20 1.86 -0.84
CA ALA A 120 11.57 2.07 -0.40
C ALA A 120 12.14 0.76 0.19
N ILE A 121 13.05 0.10 -0.51
CA ILE A 121 13.68 -1.12 -0.01
C ILE A 121 14.78 -0.76 0.98
N ASN A 122 14.55 -1.01 2.27
CA ASN A 122 15.60 -0.98 3.29
C ASN A 122 16.41 -2.28 3.22
N GLY A 123 17.30 -2.38 2.26
CA GLY A 123 18.03 -3.63 2.18
C GLY A 123 19.15 -3.66 1.14
N VAL A 124 20.17 -2.82 1.28
CA VAL A 124 21.51 -3.23 0.91
C VAL A 124 22.50 -2.63 1.92
N THR A 125 22.98 -3.49 2.75
CA THR A 125 24.05 -3.32 3.71
C THR A 125 25.27 -2.67 3.06
N GLY A 126 25.74 -1.53 3.61
CA GLY A 126 27.13 -1.15 3.44
C GLY A 126 27.48 0.32 3.32
N LYS A 127 26.57 1.25 3.00
CA LYS A 127 26.89 2.70 2.93
C LYS A 127 25.67 3.55 3.31
N ALA A 128 25.43 3.72 4.59
CA ALA A 128 24.23 4.39 5.12
C ALA A 128 24.08 5.87 4.73
N GLY A 129 25.17 6.57 4.36
CA GLY A 129 25.13 8.00 4.01
C GLY A 129 24.58 8.25 2.60
N ASN A 130 25.12 7.58 1.59
CA ASN A 130 24.72 7.80 0.19
C ASN A 130 23.33 7.24 -0.13
N TYR A 131 22.87 6.22 0.59
CA TYR A 131 21.58 5.58 0.35
C TYR A 131 20.39 6.51 0.63
N ARG A 132 20.47 7.33 1.68
CA ARG A 132 19.39 8.28 2.02
C ARG A 132 19.22 9.37 0.98
N ASP A 133 20.32 9.94 0.53
CA ASP A 133 20.31 11.01 -0.49
C ASP A 133 19.85 10.48 -1.85
N ASP A 134 20.23 9.26 -2.21
CA ASP A 134 19.78 8.60 -3.42
C ASP A 134 18.29 8.27 -3.37
N LEU A 135 17.77 7.84 -2.20
CA LEU A 135 16.35 7.58 -1.97
C LEU A 135 15.52 8.84 -2.15
N ASP A 136 15.89 9.92 -1.47
CA ASP A 136 15.17 11.20 -1.54
C ASP A 136 15.19 11.78 -2.95
N LYS A 137 16.29 11.61 -3.67
CA LYS A 137 16.40 12.01 -5.08
C LYS A 137 15.45 11.20 -5.99
N HIS A 138 15.37 9.88 -5.80
CA HIS A 138 14.46 9.04 -6.58
C HIS A 138 13.00 9.34 -6.30
N LEU A 139 12.63 9.57 -5.02
CA LEU A 139 11.28 9.99 -4.65
C LEU A 139 10.89 11.32 -5.28
N ASN A 140 11.78 12.32 -5.22
CA ASN A 140 11.56 13.60 -5.89
C ASN A 140 11.40 13.44 -7.40
N GLN A 141 12.20 12.58 -8.03
CA GLN A 141 12.10 12.33 -9.48
C GLN A 141 10.78 11.65 -9.84
N LEU A 142 10.35 10.65 -9.07
CA LEU A 142 9.06 9.98 -9.27
C LEU A 142 7.90 10.96 -9.07
N HIS A 143 7.93 11.76 -8.02
CA HIS A 143 6.93 12.80 -7.74
C HIS A 143 6.83 13.86 -8.87
N GLN A 144 7.95 14.20 -9.53
CA GLN A 144 7.96 15.16 -10.65
C GLN A 144 7.32 14.63 -11.93
N VAL A 145 7.25 13.31 -12.11
CA VAL A 145 6.71 12.67 -13.34
C VAL A 145 5.35 12.01 -13.12
N ALA A 146 4.90 11.88 -11.89
CA ALA A 146 3.60 11.34 -11.55
C ALA A 146 2.53 12.45 -11.57
N ASP A 147 1.41 12.19 -12.24
CA ASP A 147 0.24 13.08 -12.27
C ASP A 147 -0.73 12.80 -11.10
N ILE A 148 -0.44 11.76 -10.31
CA ILE A 148 -1.21 11.33 -9.13
C ILE A 148 -0.30 11.31 -7.89
N PRO A 149 -0.85 11.38 -6.67
CA PRO A 149 -0.05 11.40 -5.45
C PRO A 149 0.93 10.23 -5.33
N VAL A 150 2.13 10.50 -4.85
CA VAL A 150 3.15 9.49 -4.56
C VAL A 150 3.22 9.26 -3.05
N LEU A 151 2.87 8.06 -2.60
CA LEU A 151 2.91 7.67 -1.19
C LEU A 151 4.08 6.71 -0.94
N THR A 152 4.92 7.07 0.01
CA THR A 152 6.11 6.26 0.34
C THR A 152 5.79 5.24 1.42
N GLY A 153 5.98 3.98 1.09
CA GLY A 153 5.84 2.85 2.02
C GLY A 153 7.16 2.11 2.18
N PHE A 154 7.54 1.87 3.39
CA PHE A 154 8.56 0.98 3.91
C PHE A 154 9.38 1.63 5.03
N GLY A 155 9.41 0.96 6.18
CA GLY A 155 10.24 1.37 7.31
C GLY A 155 9.80 2.65 8.03
N VAL A 156 8.64 3.22 7.70
CA VAL A 156 8.07 4.36 8.43
C VAL A 156 7.59 3.89 9.80
N SER A 157 8.23 4.37 10.85
CA SER A 157 7.94 3.94 12.22
C SER A 157 7.94 5.06 13.26
N THR A 158 8.48 6.22 12.93
CA THR A 158 8.57 7.39 13.81
C THR A 158 7.97 8.63 13.14
N GLN A 159 7.66 9.66 13.94
CA GLN A 159 7.25 10.97 13.41
C GLN A 159 8.34 11.60 12.52
N ALA A 160 9.61 11.42 12.89
CA ALA A 160 10.72 11.89 12.08
C ALA A 160 10.78 11.22 10.68
N ASP A 161 10.37 9.95 10.57
CA ASP A 161 10.24 9.29 9.27
C ASP A 161 9.10 9.92 8.46
N VAL A 162 7.96 10.21 9.11
CA VAL A 162 6.81 10.88 8.48
C VAL A 162 7.21 12.25 7.94
N GLU A 163 7.85 13.08 8.77
CA GLU A 163 8.32 14.41 8.37
C GLU A 163 9.28 14.33 7.18
N ARG A 164 10.25 13.44 7.26
CA ARG A 164 11.25 13.25 6.21
C ARG A 164 10.61 12.89 4.87
N PHE A 165 9.73 11.89 4.85
CA PHE A 165 9.14 11.44 3.60
C PHE A 165 8.09 12.41 3.05
N ASN A 166 7.35 13.10 3.90
CA ASN A 166 6.44 14.19 3.48
C ASN A 166 7.20 15.38 2.85
N ALA A 167 8.51 15.50 3.08
CA ALA A 167 9.32 16.52 2.41
C ALA A 167 9.61 16.19 0.93
N VAL A 168 9.54 14.91 0.53
CA VAL A 168 9.95 14.40 -0.79
C VAL A 168 8.87 13.58 -1.52
N SER A 169 7.72 13.38 -0.91
CA SER A 169 6.53 12.70 -1.47
C SER A 169 5.24 13.33 -0.92
N ASP A 170 4.09 12.85 -1.36
CA ASP A 170 2.78 13.40 -0.96
C ASP A 170 2.25 12.79 0.33
N GLY A 171 2.86 11.72 0.82
CA GLY A 171 2.46 11.07 2.05
C GLY A 171 3.23 9.79 2.33
N VAL A 172 2.84 9.12 3.42
CA VAL A 172 3.49 7.89 3.87
C VAL A 172 2.49 6.77 4.08
N ILE A 173 2.97 5.54 3.90
CA ILE A 173 2.23 4.31 4.22
C ILE A 173 2.89 3.64 5.42
N VAL A 174 2.12 3.44 6.48
CA VAL A 174 2.59 2.85 7.74
C VAL A 174 1.88 1.51 7.95
N GLY A 175 2.60 0.42 7.84
CA GLY A 175 2.06 -0.94 7.98
C GLY A 175 2.44 -1.61 9.30
N SER A 176 3.63 -2.17 9.37
CA SER A 176 4.08 -3.04 10.48
C SER A 176 3.95 -2.40 11.87
N LYS A 177 4.20 -1.09 11.99
CA LYS A 177 4.01 -0.36 13.26
C LYS A 177 2.57 -0.44 13.74
N ILE A 178 1.60 -0.19 12.85
CA ILE A 178 0.18 -0.22 13.19
C ILE A 178 -0.25 -1.64 13.56
N VAL A 179 0.12 -2.63 12.74
CA VAL A 179 -0.22 -4.04 12.97
C VAL A 179 0.33 -4.53 14.32
N LYS A 180 1.59 -4.17 14.63
CA LYS A 180 2.21 -4.51 15.92
C LYS A 180 1.47 -3.85 17.10
N ALA A 181 1.22 -2.55 17.03
CA ALA A 181 0.54 -1.81 18.09
C ALA A 181 -0.88 -2.34 18.35
N LEU A 182 -1.62 -2.67 17.30
CA LEU A 182 -2.95 -3.30 17.43
C LEU A 182 -2.87 -4.67 18.11
N HIS A 183 -1.85 -5.47 17.79
CA HIS A 183 -1.63 -6.76 18.45
C HIS A 183 -1.32 -6.61 19.94
N GLU A 184 -0.55 -5.59 20.31
CA GLU A 184 -0.15 -5.28 21.69
C GLU A 184 -1.24 -4.50 22.47
N GLY A 185 -2.37 -4.18 21.84
CA GLY A 185 -3.47 -3.44 22.44
C GLY A 185 -3.20 -1.94 22.60
N GLN A 186 -2.20 -1.41 21.93
CA GLN A 186 -1.76 0.00 22.00
C GLN A 186 -2.58 0.92 21.08
N VAL A 187 -3.91 0.80 21.12
CA VAL A 187 -4.80 1.54 20.20
C VAL A 187 -4.72 3.05 20.40
N ALA A 188 -4.61 3.51 21.66
CA ALA A 188 -4.52 4.93 21.97
C ALA A 188 -3.23 5.54 21.43
N GLU A 189 -2.09 4.87 21.62
CA GLU A 189 -0.78 5.31 21.16
C GLU A 189 -0.74 5.42 19.63
N ILE A 190 -1.34 4.45 18.93
CA ILE A 190 -1.36 4.48 17.47
C ILE A 190 -2.33 5.56 16.94
N ALA A 191 -3.41 5.85 17.64
CA ALA A 191 -4.31 6.94 17.30
C ALA A 191 -3.63 8.30 17.46
N ASP A 192 -2.80 8.48 18.51
CA ASP A 192 -2.00 9.68 18.71
C ASP A 192 -0.95 9.83 17.61
N PHE A 193 -0.23 8.74 17.29
CA PHE A 193 0.73 8.73 16.18
C PHE A 193 0.10 9.16 14.86
N ILE A 194 -1.09 8.64 14.53
CA ILE A 194 -1.80 8.99 13.28
C ILE A 194 -2.22 10.46 13.29
N ARG A 195 -2.75 10.98 14.40
CA ARG A 195 -3.14 12.39 14.52
C ARG A 195 -1.95 13.35 14.34
N GLU A 196 -0.82 13.02 14.92
CA GLU A 196 0.42 13.78 14.74
C GLU A 196 0.91 13.70 13.30
N ALA A 197 0.91 12.49 12.68
CA ALA A 197 1.33 12.31 11.31
C ALA A 197 0.48 13.12 10.32
N VAL A 198 -0.83 13.17 10.50
CA VAL A 198 -1.76 13.96 9.66
C VAL A 198 -1.56 15.47 9.85
N ALA A 199 -1.15 15.92 11.04
CA ALA A 199 -0.87 17.34 11.30
C ALA A 199 0.34 17.88 10.50
N TYR A 200 1.21 17.02 9.97
CA TYR A 200 2.34 17.40 9.11
C TYR A 200 1.97 17.55 7.62
N GLN A 201 0.69 17.50 7.26
CA GLN A 201 0.28 17.81 5.87
C GLN A 201 0.61 19.27 5.55
N LYS A 202 1.24 19.48 4.36
CA LYS A 202 1.60 20.80 3.83
C LYS A 202 0.35 21.63 3.49
#